data_fbfd9493f8a533cfe9b34c00865bb63d
#
_entry.id   fbfd9493f8a533cfe9b34c00865bb63d
#
_cell.length_a   1.000
_cell.length_b   1.000
_cell.length_c   1.000
_cell.angle_alpha   90.00
_cell.angle_beta   90.00
_cell.angle_gamma   90.00
#
_symmetry.space_group_name_H-M   'P 1'
#
loop_
_entity.id
_entity.type
_entity.pdbx_description
1 polymer ?
#
loop_
_entity_poly.entity_id
_entity_poly.type
_entity_poly.pdbx_seq_one_letter_code
_entity_poly.pdbx_strand_id
1 'polypeptide(L)' 'MAVNKNFVVKNGLEVNSNLLIADLDSQTVGIGTTIAPHELHVVGGIGVTNLNVTGVATIANLRITGPSTFVGV' A
#
# COMPACT_ATOMS: atom_id res chain seq x y z
N MET A 1 -5.10 23.04 -24.98
CA MET A 1 -4.06 22.74 -23.98
C MET A 1 -4.59 21.84 -22.89
N ALA A 2 -3.90 20.79 -22.62
CA ALA A 2 -4.30 19.91 -21.53
C ALA A 2 -3.92 20.54 -20.20
N VAL A 3 -4.87 20.54 -19.27
CA VAL A 3 -4.62 21.03 -17.93
C VAL A 3 -4.44 19.82 -17.02
N ASN A 4 -3.27 19.70 -16.44
CA ASN A 4 -2.99 18.63 -15.53
C ASN A 4 -3.51 19.04 -14.15
N LYS A 5 -4.57 18.35 -13.70
CA LYS A 5 -5.19 18.65 -12.42
C LYS A 5 -4.53 17.89 -11.27
N ASN A 6 -3.58 17.03 -11.57
CA ASN A 6 -2.89 16.23 -10.56
C ASN A 6 -1.73 17.03 -9.96
N PHE A 7 -1.47 16.76 -8.71
CA PHE A 7 -0.25 17.26 -8.07
C PHE A 7 0.86 16.29 -8.41
N VAL A 8 1.81 16.71 -9.23
CA VAL A 8 2.84 15.84 -9.76
C VAL A 8 4.13 16.02 -8.98
N VAL A 9 4.64 14.94 -8.41
CA VAL A 9 5.90 14.92 -7.68
C VAL A 9 6.83 13.97 -8.38
N LYS A 10 8.00 14.46 -8.79
CA LYS A 10 8.93 13.65 -9.58
C LYS A 10 10.17 13.20 -8.83
N ASN A 11 10.40 13.72 -7.63
CA ASN A 11 11.63 13.44 -6.88
C ASN A 11 11.37 12.76 -5.54
N GLY A 12 10.17 12.24 -5.35
CA GLY A 12 9.82 11.62 -4.07
C GLY A 12 8.98 12.56 -3.23
N LEU A 13 8.28 12.00 -2.27
CA LEU A 13 7.39 12.73 -1.39
C LEU A 13 7.55 12.22 0.02
N GLU A 14 7.76 13.14 0.94
CA GLU A 14 7.85 12.80 2.36
C GLU A 14 6.86 13.67 3.12
N VAL A 15 5.98 13.00 3.89
CA VAL A 15 5.02 13.70 4.74
C VAL A 15 5.33 13.34 6.18
N ASN A 16 5.69 14.35 6.97
CA ASN A 16 5.91 14.23 8.40
C ASN A 16 6.89 13.11 8.75
N SER A 17 8.03 13.10 8.08
CA SER A 17 9.16 12.22 8.32
C SER A 17 8.88 10.75 8.07
N ASN A 18 7.79 10.20 8.57
CA ASN A 18 7.51 8.78 8.39
C ASN A 18 6.04 8.46 8.20
N LEU A 19 5.17 9.48 8.09
CA LEU A 19 3.76 9.21 7.88
C LEU A 19 3.50 8.63 6.50
N LEU A 20 4.11 9.24 5.49
CA LEU A 20 4.00 8.77 4.12
C LEU A 20 5.31 9.09 3.40
N ILE A 21 5.95 8.07 2.87
CA ILE A 21 7.20 8.23 2.14
C ILE A 21 7.04 7.58 0.78
N ALA A 22 7.17 8.37 -0.28
CA ALA A 22 7.28 7.86 -1.64
C ALA A 22 8.72 8.09 -2.07
N ASP A 23 9.51 7.04 -2.07
CA ASP A 23 10.95 7.12 -2.30
C ASP A 23 11.26 6.77 -3.75
N LEU A 24 11.83 7.75 -4.46
CA LEU A 24 12.17 7.54 -5.87
C LEU A 24 13.32 6.55 -6.02
N ASP A 25 14.30 6.62 -5.14
CA ASP A 25 15.50 5.79 -5.27
C ASP A 25 15.18 4.31 -5.14
N SER A 26 14.34 3.95 -4.15
CA SER A 26 13.95 2.56 -3.96
C SER A 26 12.67 2.21 -4.70
N GLN A 27 11.96 3.20 -5.22
CA GLN A 27 10.67 3.05 -5.91
C GLN A 27 9.65 2.35 -5.03
N THR A 28 9.59 2.78 -3.77
CA THR A 28 8.69 2.19 -2.79
C THR A 28 7.90 3.28 -2.09
N VAL A 29 6.73 2.89 -1.57
CA VAL A 29 5.89 3.75 -0.76
C VAL A 29 5.73 3.12 0.61
N GLY A 30 6.10 3.88 1.64
CA GLY A 30 5.94 3.45 3.02
C GLY A 30 4.92 4.31 3.73
N ILE A 31 4.07 3.69 4.51
CA ILE A 31 3.10 4.38 5.36
C ILE A 31 3.39 3.96 6.80
N GLY A 32 3.75 4.93 7.62
CA GLY A 32 4.15 4.68 8.99
C GLY A 32 5.56 4.15 9.14
N THR A 33 6.37 4.22 8.08
CA THR A 33 7.75 3.71 8.12
C THR A 33 8.57 4.42 7.07
N THR A 34 9.86 4.59 7.35
CA THR A 34 10.82 5.10 6.37
C THR A 34 11.52 3.97 5.62
N ILE A 35 11.32 2.73 6.05
CA ILE A 35 11.92 1.56 5.42
C ILE A 35 10.81 0.73 4.83
N ALA A 36 10.78 0.64 3.50
CA ALA A 36 9.75 -0.11 2.80
C ALA A 36 10.40 -1.23 2.01
N PRO A 37 10.42 -2.46 2.56
CA PRO A 37 11.01 -3.59 1.84
C PRO A 37 10.17 -4.09 0.68
N HIS A 38 8.94 -3.61 0.57
CA HIS A 38 8.04 -3.94 -0.53
C HIS A 38 7.67 -2.67 -1.27
N GLU A 39 7.11 -2.79 -2.45
CA GLU A 39 6.71 -1.63 -3.25
C GLU A 39 5.71 -0.75 -2.50
N LEU A 40 4.84 -1.36 -1.71
CA LEU A 40 3.99 -0.64 -0.77
C LEU A 40 4.08 -1.34 0.58
N HIS A 41 4.53 -0.61 1.58
CA HIS A 41 4.70 -1.15 2.93
C HIS A 41 3.95 -0.27 3.92
N VAL A 42 3.02 -0.87 4.66
CA VAL A 42 2.22 -0.17 5.66
C VAL A 42 2.49 -0.78 7.03
N VAL A 43 2.96 0.05 7.95
CA VAL A 43 3.11 -0.35 9.34
C VAL A 43 1.87 0.14 10.08
N GLY A 44 0.97 -0.78 10.38
CA GLY A 44 -0.31 -0.46 11.00
C GLY A 44 -1.44 -1.20 10.30
N GLY A 45 -2.64 -0.69 10.48
CA GLY A 45 -3.80 -1.29 9.88
C GLY A 45 -4.12 -0.71 8.51
N ILE A 46 -4.82 -1.49 7.71
CA ILE A 46 -5.30 -1.05 6.40
C ILE A 46 -6.81 -1.30 6.36
N GLY A 47 -7.57 -0.23 6.09
CA GLY A 47 -9.01 -0.35 5.91
C GLY A 47 -9.37 -0.30 4.44
N VAL A 48 -10.02 -1.33 3.95
CA VAL A 48 -10.49 -1.38 2.56
C VAL A 48 -11.89 -1.93 2.52
N THR A 49 -12.66 -1.45 1.55
CA THR A 49 -14.00 -1.99 1.32
C THR A 49 -13.92 -3.29 0.54
N ASN A 50 -13.10 -3.30 -0.48
CA ASN A 50 -12.90 -4.48 -1.31
C ASN A 50 -11.43 -4.63 -1.61
N LEU A 51 -10.91 -5.82 -1.41
CA LEU A 51 -9.51 -6.13 -1.70
C LEU A 51 -9.46 -7.24 -2.74
N ASN A 52 -8.81 -6.96 -3.86
CA ASN A 52 -8.63 -7.93 -4.93
C ASN A 52 -7.14 -8.26 -5.05
N VAL A 53 -6.78 -9.50 -4.76
CA VAL A 53 -5.41 -9.97 -4.87
C VAL A 53 -5.36 -10.97 -6.03
N THR A 54 -4.63 -10.62 -7.08
CA THR A 54 -4.53 -11.48 -8.26
C THR A 54 -3.37 -12.45 -8.20
N GLY A 55 -2.51 -12.29 -7.22
CA GLY A 55 -1.38 -13.19 -7.02
C GLY A 55 -1.51 -13.94 -5.72
N VAL A 56 -0.45 -13.95 -4.94
CA VAL A 56 -0.39 -14.70 -3.69
C VAL A 56 -0.61 -13.77 -2.52
N ALA A 57 -1.53 -14.12 -1.63
CA ALA A 57 -1.74 -13.43 -0.37
C ALA A 57 -1.14 -14.27 0.75
N THR A 58 -0.12 -13.75 1.41
CA THR A 58 0.51 -14.40 2.55
C THR A 58 0.03 -13.72 3.82
N ILE A 59 -0.71 -14.43 4.64
CA ILE A 59 -1.34 -13.87 5.82
C ILE A 59 -0.98 -14.75 7.01
N ALA A 60 -0.34 -14.14 8.02
CA ALA A 60 0.03 -14.88 9.21
C ALA A 60 -1.19 -15.30 10.02
N ASN A 61 -2.13 -14.36 10.19
CA ASN A 61 -3.37 -14.64 10.92
C ASN A 61 -4.52 -14.02 10.14
N LEU A 62 -5.46 -14.86 9.72
CA LEU A 62 -6.63 -14.42 8.97
C LEU A 62 -7.87 -14.59 9.83
N ARG A 63 -8.60 -13.48 10.01
CA ARG A 63 -9.86 -13.51 10.73
C ARG A 63 -10.97 -13.06 9.81
N ILE A 64 -11.95 -13.93 9.62
CA ILE A 64 -13.10 -13.64 8.78
C ILE A 64 -14.34 -13.63 9.67
N THR A 65 -15.03 -12.48 9.69
CA THR A 65 -16.18 -12.29 10.57
C THR A 65 -17.51 -12.46 9.86
N GLY A 66 -17.49 -12.56 8.53
CA GLY A 66 -18.70 -12.75 7.74
C GLY A 66 -18.66 -14.02 6.95
N PRO A 67 -19.55 -14.17 5.96
CA PRO A 67 -19.52 -15.35 5.09
C PRO A 67 -18.22 -15.41 4.31
N SER A 68 -17.68 -16.61 4.18
CA SER A 68 -16.44 -16.82 3.46
C SER A 68 -16.59 -17.99 2.51
N THR A 69 -16.10 -17.81 1.29
CA THR A 69 -16.12 -18.83 0.27
C THR A 69 -14.71 -19.04 -0.24
N PHE A 70 -14.17 -20.22 -0.01
CA PHE A 70 -12.86 -20.61 -0.54
C PHE A 70 -13.08 -21.57 -1.69
N VAL A 71 -12.60 -21.19 -2.88
CA VAL A 71 -12.77 -21.99 -4.10
C VAL A 71 -11.39 -22.40 -4.57
N GLY A 72 -11.24 -23.70 -4.84
CA GLY A 72 -9.96 -24.26 -5.20
C GLY A 72 -9.11 -24.51 -3.96
N VAL A 73 -8.11 -25.31 -4.08
CA VAL A 73 -7.20 -25.65 -2.98
C VAL A 73 -5.82 -25.86 -3.53
#